data_b8d0d32332025d85741dc0139da3eec0
#
_entry.id   b8d0d32332025d85741dc0139da3eec0
#
_cell.length_a   1.000
_cell.length_b   1.000
_cell.length_c   1.000
_cell.angle_alpha   90.00
_cell.angle_beta   90.00
_cell.angle_gamma   90.00
#
_symmetry.space_group_name_H-M   'P 1'
#
loop_
_entity.id
_entity.type
_entity.pdbx_description
1 polymer ?
#
loop_
_entity_poly.entity_id
_entity_poly.type
_entity_poly.pdbx_seq_one_letter_code
_entity_poly.pdbx_strand_id
1 'polypeptide(L)'
;MATAQVLVGGTLPGASFRPAGSGAAIARVAQVSKSYGSVQALREVDFTIGAGEVVALLGPNGAGKSTLVRLLLGLASPTQGRVTVLGGDPKDPGTHERVGAMLQVGGVPATMTVREHIDLFSSYYPRPLPMAEVVEMAGVAGIERRLFGELSGGQKQRVLFALAVCGDPDLLFLDEPTVGLDVEARRSFWEQIRGLVARGKTVLLTTHYLEEADALADRIVVINKGSIVAEGTPESLKASTAGKRIRCVTQLTLGEIERMAGVAHARYDREAVEIQTSSAEATLRELLGSDPDLFGLEVSNAGIEEAFLALTK
;
A
#
# COMPACT_ATOMS: atom_id res chain seq x y z
N MET A 1 8.44 16.05 -19.76
CA MET A 1 8.65 14.61 -19.59
C MET A 1 9.59 14.41 -18.43
N ALA A 2 9.07 14.07 -17.26
CA ALA A 2 9.86 13.82 -16.05
C ALA A 2 10.02 12.31 -15.91
N THR A 3 11.23 11.84 -16.12
CA THR A 3 11.61 10.43 -15.96
C THR A 3 11.70 10.13 -14.46
N ALA A 4 10.76 9.34 -13.94
CA ALA A 4 10.84 8.81 -12.58
C ALA A 4 11.98 7.78 -12.54
N GLN A 5 13.01 8.04 -11.73
CA GLN A 5 14.09 7.08 -11.49
C GLN A 5 13.65 6.09 -10.43
N VAL A 6 13.68 4.81 -10.81
CA VAL A 6 13.54 3.68 -9.88
C VAL A 6 14.90 3.39 -9.28
N LEU A 7 15.01 3.53 -7.95
CA LEU A 7 16.21 3.12 -7.22
C LEU A 7 16.14 1.60 -6.94
N VAL A 8 16.82 0.82 -7.77
CA VAL A 8 17.13 -0.58 -7.48
C VAL A 8 18.44 -0.60 -6.72
N GLY A 9 18.48 -1.22 -5.56
CA GLY A 9 19.56 -1.27 -4.58
C GLY A 9 20.98 -1.36 -5.14
N GLY A 10 21.56 -0.22 -5.42
CA GLY A 10 22.96 0.00 -5.67
C GLY A 10 23.31 1.37 -5.13
N THR A 11 24.22 1.42 -4.18
CA THR A 11 24.68 2.64 -3.52
C THR A 11 25.23 3.62 -4.57
N LEU A 12 24.40 4.59 -4.98
CA LEU A 12 24.87 5.76 -5.71
C LEU A 12 24.91 6.95 -4.76
N PRO A 13 26.02 7.68 -4.66
CA PRO A 13 26.15 8.80 -3.75
C PRO A 13 25.39 10.01 -4.26
N GLY A 14 24.47 10.54 -3.46
CA GLY A 14 24.08 11.94 -3.51
C GLY A 14 22.84 12.31 -4.33
N ALA A 15 21.95 11.41 -4.67
CA ALA A 15 20.65 11.80 -5.28
C ALA A 15 19.59 11.94 -4.21
N SER A 16 19.33 13.16 -3.73
CA SER A 16 18.14 13.49 -2.95
C SER A 16 16.92 13.38 -3.85
N PHE A 17 16.12 12.34 -3.68
CA PHE A 17 14.82 12.19 -4.35
C PHE A 17 13.91 13.36 -3.92
N ARG A 18 13.43 14.13 -4.89
CA ARG A 18 12.32 15.06 -4.69
C ARG A 18 11.03 14.30 -4.97
N PRO A 19 10.09 14.19 -4.00
CA PRO A 19 8.80 13.59 -4.26
C PRO A 19 8.09 14.32 -5.40
N ALA A 20 7.39 13.58 -6.25
CA ALA A 20 6.70 14.09 -7.43
C ALA A 20 5.49 15.00 -7.12
N GLY A 21 5.11 15.14 -5.85
CA GLY A 21 4.13 16.10 -5.37
C GLY A 21 4.82 17.41 -4.98
N SER A 22 4.40 18.54 -5.54
CA SER A 22 4.88 19.88 -5.24
C SER A 22 4.54 20.39 -3.82
N GLY A 23 4.07 19.51 -2.92
CA GLY A 23 3.69 19.80 -1.54
C GLY A 23 4.84 19.63 -0.57
N ALA A 24 4.83 20.42 0.53
CA ALA A 24 5.73 20.22 1.65
C ALA A 24 5.56 18.81 2.24
N ALA A 25 6.67 18.18 2.69
CA ALA A 25 6.60 16.88 3.33
C ALA A 25 5.77 16.96 4.63
N ILE A 26 4.69 16.18 4.71
CA ILE A 26 3.82 16.12 5.89
C ILE A 26 4.37 15.16 6.95
N ALA A 27 5.13 14.14 6.53
CA ALA A 27 5.87 13.28 7.43
C ALA A 27 7.26 12.97 6.87
N ARG A 28 8.24 12.82 7.77
CA ARG A 28 9.62 12.50 7.41
C ARG A 28 10.24 11.55 8.42
N VAL A 29 10.85 10.51 7.89
CA VAL A 29 11.70 9.54 8.59
C VAL A 29 13.11 9.74 8.04
N ALA A 30 14.07 10.09 8.90
CA ALA A 30 15.44 10.41 8.49
C ALA A 30 16.45 9.50 9.21
N GLN A 31 17.12 8.65 8.45
CA GLN A 31 18.14 7.69 8.89
C GLN A 31 17.68 6.85 10.11
N VAL A 32 16.42 6.37 10.04
CA VAL A 32 15.80 5.71 11.18
C VAL A 32 16.16 4.23 11.23
N SER A 33 16.74 3.83 12.36
CA SER A 33 16.88 2.43 12.74
C SER A 33 16.02 2.12 13.97
N LYS A 34 15.46 0.92 14.02
CA LYS A 34 14.68 0.43 15.16
C LYS A 34 15.02 -1.00 15.49
N SER A 35 15.42 -1.23 16.75
CA SER A 35 15.67 -2.56 17.28
C SER A 35 14.75 -2.87 18.46
N TYR A 36 14.34 -4.12 18.58
CA TYR A 36 13.65 -4.71 19.72
C TYR A 36 14.49 -5.87 20.24
N GLY A 37 15.25 -5.63 21.31
CA GLY A 37 16.27 -6.59 21.76
C GLY A 37 17.29 -6.86 20.65
N SER A 38 17.45 -8.12 20.27
CA SER A 38 18.35 -8.55 19.20
C SER A 38 17.78 -8.42 17.78
N VAL A 39 16.48 -8.12 17.64
CA VAL A 39 15.84 -8.03 16.32
C VAL A 39 15.87 -6.61 15.82
N GLN A 40 16.57 -6.38 14.71
CA GLN A 40 16.59 -5.10 14.01
C GLN A 40 15.42 -5.04 13.03
N ALA A 41 14.36 -4.31 13.41
CA ALA A 41 13.12 -4.20 12.66
C ALA A 41 13.19 -3.17 11.52
N LEU A 42 13.99 -2.10 11.69
CA LEU A 42 14.26 -1.10 10.64
C LEU A 42 15.76 -0.77 10.61
N ARG A 43 16.28 -0.52 9.40
CA ARG A 43 17.70 -0.31 9.12
C ARG A 43 17.88 0.95 8.26
N GLU A 44 18.32 2.03 8.87
CA GLU A 44 18.67 3.30 8.19
C GLU A 44 17.63 3.75 7.16
N VAL A 45 16.36 3.72 7.57
CA VAL A 45 15.24 4.05 6.69
C VAL A 45 15.17 5.55 6.50
N ASP A 46 15.19 5.99 5.24
CA ASP A 46 14.81 7.32 4.80
C ASP A 46 13.47 7.25 4.06
N PHE A 47 12.49 8.02 4.53
CA PHE A 47 11.12 7.97 4.00
C PHE A 47 10.43 9.31 4.20
N THR A 48 9.68 9.76 3.20
CA THR A 48 8.89 10.99 3.27
C THR A 48 7.48 10.75 2.76
N ILE A 49 6.51 11.49 3.30
CA ILE A 49 5.13 11.54 2.79
C ILE A 49 4.86 12.98 2.40
N GLY A 50 4.44 13.21 1.15
CA GLY A 50 4.00 14.51 0.66
C GLY A 50 2.57 14.80 1.11
N ALA A 51 2.20 16.08 1.16
CA ALA A 51 0.81 16.46 1.46
C ALA A 51 -0.11 16.13 0.28
N GLY A 52 -1.27 15.55 0.57
CA GLY A 52 -2.30 15.23 -0.42
C GLY A 52 -2.03 14.01 -1.28
N GLU A 53 -1.05 13.16 -0.93
CA GLU A 53 -0.77 11.91 -1.64
C GLU A 53 -1.29 10.67 -0.91
N VAL A 54 -1.53 9.62 -1.66
CA VAL A 54 -1.69 8.25 -1.15
C VAL A 54 -0.38 7.51 -1.32
N VAL A 55 0.23 7.12 -0.21
CA VAL A 55 1.42 6.26 -0.21
C VAL A 55 1.04 4.86 0.23
N ALA A 56 1.32 3.87 -0.61
CA ALA A 56 1.19 2.46 -0.25
C ALA A 56 2.54 1.89 0.20
N LEU A 57 2.59 1.40 1.42
CA LEU A 57 3.76 0.71 1.98
C LEU A 57 3.58 -0.81 1.82
N LEU A 58 4.30 -1.38 0.86
CA LEU A 58 4.28 -2.80 0.54
C LEU A 58 5.46 -3.53 1.18
N GLY A 59 5.26 -4.79 1.53
CA GLY A 59 6.32 -5.66 2.02
C GLY A 59 5.77 -6.97 2.58
N PRO A 60 6.58 -8.03 2.67
CA PRO A 60 6.18 -9.28 3.30
C PRO A 60 5.92 -9.09 4.80
N ASN A 61 5.31 -10.12 5.42
CA ASN A 61 5.14 -10.11 6.88
C ASN A 61 6.51 -10.06 7.57
N GLY A 62 6.62 -9.22 8.59
CA GLY A 62 7.88 -9.00 9.30
C GLY A 62 8.88 -8.05 8.60
N ALA A 63 8.53 -7.47 7.45
CA ALA A 63 9.41 -6.54 6.73
C ALA A 63 9.68 -5.21 7.46
N GLY A 64 8.87 -4.85 8.47
CA GLY A 64 9.01 -3.59 9.22
C GLY A 64 7.87 -2.60 9.03
N LYS A 65 6.83 -2.90 8.22
CA LYS A 65 5.69 -1.99 7.94
C LYS A 65 5.05 -1.43 9.20
N SER A 66 4.52 -2.30 10.05
CA SER A 66 3.84 -1.87 11.29
C SER A 66 4.81 -1.18 12.28
N THR A 67 6.12 -1.51 12.24
CA THR A 67 7.11 -0.78 13.03
C THR A 67 7.25 0.66 12.53
N LEU A 68 7.33 0.87 11.21
CA LEU A 68 7.40 2.21 10.62
C LEU A 68 6.15 3.02 10.93
N VAL A 69 4.96 2.43 10.78
CA VAL A 69 3.67 3.06 11.16
C VAL A 69 3.65 3.45 12.64
N ARG A 70 4.09 2.56 13.55
CA ARG A 70 4.16 2.88 14.99
C ARG A 70 5.11 4.03 15.32
N LEU A 71 6.22 4.17 14.60
CA LEU A 71 7.13 5.31 14.76
C LEU A 71 6.48 6.60 14.28
N LEU A 72 5.80 6.59 13.15
CA LEU A 72 5.09 7.75 12.60
C LEU A 72 3.90 8.17 13.46
N LEU A 73 3.26 7.24 14.16
CA LEU A 73 2.20 7.51 15.13
C LEU A 73 2.71 7.92 16.53
N GLY A 74 4.03 7.95 16.75
CA GLY A 74 4.58 8.24 18.06
C GLY A 74 4.39 7.12 19.10
N LEU A 75 3.84 5.95 18.69
CA LEU A 75 3.61 4.79 19.56
C LEU A 75 4.92 4.04 19.91
N ALA A 76 5.99 4.36 19.22
CA ALA A 76 7.34 3.86 19.48
C ALA A 76 8.35 4.97 19.20
N SER A 77 9.55 4.86 19.80
CA SER A 77 10.68 5.74 19.49
C SER A 77 11.69 5.03 18.61
N PRO A 78 12.35 5.70 17.66
CA PRO A 78 13.45 5.13 16.93
C PRO A 78 14.63 4.82 17.89
N THR A 79 15.46 3.83 17.53
CA THR A 79 16.71 3.58 18.23
C THR A 79 17.78 4.59 17.78
N GLN A 80 17.73 4.96 16.49
CA GLN A 80 18.59 5.98 15.87
C GLN A 80 17.77 6.74 14.82
N GLY A 81 18.23 7.94 14.47
CA GLY A 81 17.56 8.78 13.49
C GLY A 81 16.43 9.62 14.08
N ARG A 82 15.63 10.22 13.20
CA ARG A 82 14.56 11.15 13.59
C ARG A 82 13.29 10.92 12.76
N VAL A 83 12.15 11.03 13.44
CA VAL A 83 10.81 11.04 12.80
C VAL A 83 10.16 12.38 13.09
N THR A 84 9.56 12.99 12.08
CA THR A 84 8.72 14.19 12.22
C THR A 84 7.42 13.99 11.47
N VAL A 85 6.31 14.44 12.05
CA VAL A 85 4.97 14.37 11.47
C VAL A 85 4.31 15.74 11.64
N LEU A 86 3.73 16.28 10.58
CA LEU A 86 3.10 17.61 10.56
C LEU A 86 4.04 18.72 11.06
N GLY A 87 5.35 18.53 10.85
CA GLY A 87 6.41 19.46 11.27
C GLY A 87 6.82 19.34 12.74
N GLY A 88 6.18 18.46 13.54
CA GLY A 88 6.43 18.26 14.97
C GLY A 88 6.93 16.86 15.33
N ASP A 89 7.07 16.61 16.63
CA ASP A 89 7.29 15.27 17.15
C ASP A 89 5.99 14.45 17.02
N PRO A 90 6.05 13.22 16.49
CA PRO A 90 4.86 12.38 16.40
C PRO A 90 4.20 12.04 17.75
N LYS A 91 4.88 12.30 18.87
CA LYS A 91 4.32 12.11 20.23
C LYS A 91 3.57 13.32 20.78
N ASP A 92 3.68 14.47 20.10
CA ASP A 92 3.04 15.68 20.58
C ASP A 92 1.51 15.57 20.47
N PRO A 93 0.75 15.97 21.50
CA PRO A 93 -0.71 15.96 21.46
C PRO A 93 -1.28 16.73 20.26
N GLY A 94 -0.69 17.88 19.90
CA GLY A 94 -1.12 18.66 18.74
C GLY A 94 -0.88 17.95 17.40
N THR A 95 0.07 17.02 17.32
CA THR A 95 0.24 16.14 16.17
C THR A 95 -0.87 15.10 16.13
N HIS A 96 -1.19 14.49 17.28
CA HIS A 96 -2.24 13.47 17.38
C HIS A 96 -3.62 14.01 17.01
N GLU A 97 -3.95 15.27 17.33
CA GLU A 97 -5.21 15.92 16.96
C GLU A 97 -5.43 16.00 15.44
N ARG A 98 -4.38 15.87 14.64
CA ARG A 98 -4.39 16.01 13.18
C ARG A 98 -4.09 14.68 12.47
N VAL A 99 -3.98 13.60 13.22
CA VAL A 99 -3.67 12.26 12.71
C VAL A 99 -4.80 11.31 13.02
N GLY A 100 -5.23 10.54 12.04
CA GLY A 100 -6.14 9.42 12.21
C GLY A 100 -5.42 8.09 11.99
N ALA A 101 -5.85 7.05 12.70
CA ALA A 101 -5.23 5.74 12.55
C ALA A 101 -6.26 4.61 12.63
N MET A 102 -6.21 3.72 11.65
CA MET A 102 -6.89 2.44 11.65
C MET A 102 -5.81 1.34 11.69
N LEU A 103 -5.61 0.74 12.87
CA LEU A 103 -4.57 -0.27 13.08
C LEU A 103 -5.17 -1.67 13.06
N GLN A 104 -4.37 -2.65 12.61
CA GLN A 104 -4.77 -4.06 12.52
C GLN A 104 -5.19 -4.66 13.87
N VAL A 105 -4.58 -4.20 14.96
CA VAL A 105 -4.89 -4.62 16.34
C VAL A 105 -5.60 -3.47 17.05
N GLY A 106 -6.80 -3.16 16.61
CA GLY A 106 -7.68 -2.18 17.25
C GLY A 106 -8.86 -2.88 17.89
N GLY A 107 -8.78 -3.18 19.19
CA GLY A 107 -9.92 -3.69 19.95
C GLY A 107 -10.77 -2.53 20.47
N VAL A 108 -12.00 -2.40 19.99
CA VAL A 108 -13.00 -1.51 20.61
C VAL A 108 -14.04 -2.35 21.36
N PRO A 109 -14.67 -1.82 22.43
CA PRO A 109 -15.66 -2.55 23.22
C PRO A 109 -16.80 -3.12 22.36
N ALA A 110 -17.01 -4.43 22.43
CA ALA A 110 -18.06 -5.11 21.67
C ALA A 110 -19.49 -4.71 22.09
N THR A 111 -19.63 -4.17 23.30
CA THR A 111 -20.90 -3.82 23.97
C THR A 111 -21.37 -2.38 23.73
N MET A 112 -20.57 -1.58 23.02
CA MET A 112 -20.97 -0.23 22.61
C MET A 112 -21.55 -0.25 21.21
N THR A 113 -22.50 0.63 20.93
CA THR A 113 -23.06 0.85 19.59
C THR A 113 -22.07 1.59 18.70
N VAL A 114 -22.27 1.52 17.40
CA VAL A 114 -21.48 2.27 16.43
C VAL A 114 -21.51 3.78 16.73
N ARG A 115 -22.69 4.32 17.04
CA ARG A 115 -22.86 5.72 17.42
C ARG A 115 -22.04 6.09 18.65
N GLU A 116 -22.14 5.30 19.72
CA GLU A 116 -21.39 5.56 20.97
C GLU A 116 -19.89 5.53 20.75
N HIS A 117 -19.40 4.64 19.88
CA HIS A 117 -17.98 4.64 19.50
C HIS A 117 -17.58 5.93 18.78
N ILE A 118 -18.37 6.35 17.77
CA ILE A 118 -18.06 7.58 17.01
C ILE A 118 -18.13 8.79 17.94
N ASP A 119 -19.15 8.91 18.80
CA ASP A 119 -19.29 10.00 19.76
C ASP A 119 -18.08 10.04 20.73
N LEU A 120 -17.68 8.87 21.28
CA LEU A 120 -16.53 8.76 22.17
C LEU A 120 -15.23 9.21 21.49
N PHE A 121 -14.94 8.67 20.29
CA PHE A 121 -13.71 9.01 19.58
C PHE A 121 -13.69 10.46 19.12
N SER A 122 -14.83 10.98 18.66
CA SER A 122 -14.98 12.39 18.31
C SER A 122 -14.67 13.32 19.47
N SER A 123 -14.97 12.91 20.71
CA SER A 123 -14.72 13.71 21.92
C SER A 123 -13.21 13.93 22.22
N TYR A 124 -12.32 13.15 21.61
CA TYR A 124 -10.87 13.33 21.75
C TYR A 124 -10.31 14.43 20.85
N TYR A 125 -11.09 14.93 19.90
CA TYR A 125 -10.64 15.92 18.93
C TYR A 125 -11.29 17.29 19.19
N PRO A 126 -10.54 18.38 19.05
CA PRO A 126 -11.08 19.72 19.31
C PRO A 126 -12.10 20.17 18.25
N ARG A 127 -12.04 19.62 17.06
CA ARG A 127 -12.92 19.96 15.92
C ARG A 127 -13.28 18.71 15.12
N PRO A 128 -14.05 17.79 15.71
CA PRO A 128 -14.45 16.58 15.01
C PRO A 128 -15.44 16.89 13.88
N LEU A 129 -15.52 15.97 12.90
CA LEU A 129 -16.56 16.01 11.89
C LEU A 129 -17.95 15.80 12.51
N PRO A 130 -19.00 16.39 11.93
CA PRO A 130 -20.38 16.07 12.30
C PRO A 130 -20.66 14.58 12.16
N MET A 131 -21.40 14.00 13.10
CA MET A 131 -21.77 12.57 13.10
C MET A 131 -22.32 12.09 11.76
N ALA A 132 -23.22 12.88 11.13
CA ALA A 132 -23.83 12.53 9.86
C ALA A 132 -22.78 12.40 8.74
N GLU A 133 -21.76 13.27 8.72
CA GLU A 133 -20.70 13.23 7.74
C GLU A 133 -19.78 12.01 7.95
N VAL A 134 -19.45 11.68 9.20
CA VAL A 134 -18.67 10.47 9.51
C VAL A 134 -19.42 9.21 9.09
N VAL A 135 -20.73 9.13 9.38
CA VAL A 135 -21.59 8.02 9.02
C VAL A 135 -21.64 7.81 7.51
N GLU A 136 -21.82 8.89 6.75
CA GLU A 136 -21.84 8.87 5.28
C GLU A 136 -20.46 8.46 4.72
N MET A 137 -19.40 9.14 5.17
CA MET A 137 -18.04 8.92 4.71
C MET A 137 -17.56 7.48 4.94
N ALA A 138 -17.91 6.88 6.06
CA ALA A 138 -17.51 5.53 6.40
C ALA A 138 -18.51 4.45 5.91
N GLY A 139 -19.64 4.84 5.32
CA GLY A 139 -20.66 3.92 4.84
C GLY A 139 -21.26 3.05 5.95
N VAL A 140 -21.50 3.65 7.13
CA VAL A 140 -22.08 2.97 8.30
C VAL A 140 -23.53 3.37 8.56
N ALA A 141 -24.19 4.01 7.58
CA ALA A 141 -25.60 4.36 7.63
C ALA A 141 -26.50 3.13 7.85
N GLY A 142 -27.45 3.26 8.77
CA GLY A 142 -28.40 2.19 9.11
C GLY A 142 -27.89 1.16 10.13
N ILE A 143 -26.62 1.24 10.55
CA ILE A 143 -26.07 0.36 11.60
C ILE A 143 -25.63 1.12 12.87
N GLU A 144 -25.91 2.41 12.95
CA GLU A 144 -25.42 3.30 14.02
C GLU A 144 -25.85 2.85 15.42
N ARG A 145 -27.01 2.20 15.52
CA ARG A 145 -27.60 1.70 16.78
C ARG A 145 -27.23 0.25 17.10
N ARG A 146 -26.54 -0.44 16.18
CA ARG A 146 -26.12 -1.83 16.42
C ARG A 146 -24.88 -1.87 17.29
N LEU A 147 -24.78 -2.91 18.12
CA LEU A 147 -23.58 -3.17 18.92
C LEU A 147 -22.41 -3.59 18.01
N PHE A 148 -21.22 -3.10 18.28
CA PHE A 148 -20.03 -3.44 17.51
C PHE A 148 -19.78 -4.96 17.44
N GLY A 149 -20.08 -5.67 18.56
CA GLY A 149 -19.94 -7.12 18.63
C GLY A 149 -20.79 -7.90 17.63
N GLU A 150 -21.95 -7.35 17.23
CA GLU A 150 -22.93 -7.97 16.35
C GLU A 150 -22.68 -7.69 14.85
N LEU A 151 -21.67 -6.90 14.53
CA LEU A 151 -21.36 -6.49 13.17
C LEU A 151 -20.60 -7.60 12.43
N SER A 152 -20.81 -7.68 11.11
CA SER A 152 -19.97 -8.48 10.23
C SER A 152 -18.54 -7.93 10.19
N GLY A 153 -17.56 -8.72 9.70
CA GLY A 153 -16.17 -8.28 9.56
C GLY A 153 -16.05 -6.99 8.75
N GLY A 154 -16.72 -6.90 7.61
CA GLY A 154 -16.71 -5.70 6.77
C GLY A 154 -17.37 -4.49 7.43
N GLN A 155 -18.46 -4.69 8.19
CA GLN A 155 -19.06 -3.61 8.96
C GLN A 155 -18.14 -3.11 10.07
N LYS A 156 -17.43 -4.02 10.76
CA LYS A 156 -16.41 -3.66 11.76
C LYS A 156 -15.29 -2.82 11.15
N GLN A 157 -14.80 -3.18 9.97
CA GLN A 157 -13.78 -2.42 9.26
C GLN A 157 -14.25 -0.99 8.94
N ARG A 158 -15.51 -0.84 8.46
CA ARG A 158 -16.10 0.49 8.20
C ARG A 158 -16.23 1.31 9.48
N VAL A 159 -16.60 0.69 10.60
CA VAL A 159 -16.63 1.39 11.90
C VAL A 159 -15.23 1.82 12.32
N LEU A 160 -14.21 0.97 12.24
CA LEU A 160 -12.84 1.34 12.57
C LEU A 160 -12.33 2.49 11.68
N PHE A 161 -12.71 2.49 10.41
CA PHE A 161 -12.44 3.61 9.50
C PHE A 161 -13.18 4.89 9.94
N ALA A 162 -14.45 4.80 10.35
CA ALA A 162 -15.19 5.93 10.91
C ALA A 162 -14.46 6.55 12.11
N LEU A 163 -13.92 5.71 13.01
CA LEU A 163 -13.16 6.18 14.17
C LEU A 163 -11.84 6.85 13.76
N ALA A 164 -11.22 6.39 12.68
CA ALA A 164 -9.97 6.98 12.19
C ALA A 164 -10.19 8.34 11.51
N VAL A 165 -11.37 8.60 10.92
CA VAL A 165 -11.65 9.85 10.19
C VAL A 165 -12.45 10.87 10.98
N CYS A 166 -13.09 10.50 12.10
CA CYS A 166 -14.01 11.38 12.84
C CYS A 166 -13.37 12.69 13.33
N GLY A 167 -12.05 12.71 13.54
CA GLY A 167 -11.29 13.90 13.94
C GLY A 167 -10.91 14.84 12.81
N ASP A 168 -11.35 14.58 11.57
CA ASP A 168 -10.93 15.32 10.34
C ASP A 168 -9.41 15.38 10.15
N PRO A 169 -8.68 14.25 10.20
CA PRO A 169 -7.23 14.26 10.18
C PRO A 169 -6.65 14.81 8.88
N ASP A 170 -5.47 15.42 8.94
CA ASP A 170 -4.68 15.80 7.77
C ASP A 170 -3.88 14.62 7.21
N LEU A 171 -3.50 13.69 8.09
CA LEU A 171 -2.77 12.47 7.75
C LEU A 171 -3.46 11.25 8.35
N LEU A 172 -3.78 10.29 7.52
CA LEU A 172 -4.45 9.06 7.90
C LEU A 172 -3.53 7.85 7.70
N PHE A 173 -3.41 7.03 8.71
CA PHE A 173 -2.69 5.75 8.67
C PHE A 173 -3.70 4.60 8.62
N LEU A 174 -3.61 3.76 7.59
CA LEU A 174 -4.47 2.60 7.39
C LEU A 174 -3.61 1.32 7.33
N ASP A 175 -3.64 0.52 8.39
CA ASP A 175 -2.85 -0.71 8.47
C ASP A 175 -3.70 -1.91 8.02
N GLU A 176 -3.48 -2.37 6.78
CA GLU A 176 -4.21 -3.47 6.12
C GLU A 176 -5.74 -3.28 6.12
N PRO A 177 -6.28 -2.15 5.66
CA PRO A 177 -7.65 -1.73 5.92
C PRO A 177 -8.71 -2.62 5.26
N THR A 178 -8.37 -3.38 4.22
CA THR A 178 -9.32 -4.19 3.45
C THR A 178 -9.21 -5.69 3.70
N VAL A 179 -8.42 -6.10 4.68
CA VAL A 179 -8.31 -7.51 5.07
C VAL A 179 -9.66 -8.05 5.51
N GLY A 180 -10.07 -9.18 4.92
CA GLY A 180 -11.34 -9.82 5.24
C GLY A 180 -12.58 -9.18 4.57
N LEU A 181 -12.40 -8.19 3.70
CA LEU A 181 -13.46 -7.67 2.86
C LEU A 181 -13.63 -8.50 1.58
N ASP A 182 -14.85 -8.67 1.14
CA ASP A 182 -15.13 -9.16 -0.21
C ASP A 182 -14.78 -8.10 -1.27
N VAL A 183 -14.86 -8.47 -2.54
CA VAL A 183 -14.43 -7.62 -3.66
C VAL A 183 -15.25 -6.32 -3.74
N GLU A 184 -16.56 -6.39 -3.50
CA GLU A 184 -17.45 -5.23 -3.57
C GLU A 184 -17.21 -4.27 -2.42
N ALA A 185 -17.12 -4.78 -1.19
CA ALA A 185 -16.80 -4.00 0.01
C ALA A 185 -15.42 -3.33 -0.10
N ARG A 186 -14.43 -4.03 -0.69
CA ARG A 186 -13.09 -3.47 -0.95
C ARG A 186 -13.13 -2.29 -1.92
N ARG A 187 -13.84 -2.43 -3.04
CA ARG A 187 -14.01 -1.34 -4.02
C ARG A 187 -14.70 -0.12 -3.41
N SER A 188 -15.77 -0.34 -2.65
CA SER A 188 -16.46 0.73 -1.93
C SER A 188 -15.51 1.44 -0.94
N PHE A 189 -14.67 0.69 -0.23
CA PHE A 189 -13.68 1.26 0.68
C PHE A 189 -12.61 2.09 -0.06
N TRP A 190 -12.17 1.66 -1.22
CA TRP A 190 -11.25 2.43 -2.07
C TRP A 190 -11.85 3.76 -2.52
N GLU A 191 -13.15 3.79 -2.84
CA GLU A 191 -13.85 5.02 -3.19
C GLU A 191 -13.88 6.00 -2.00
N GLN A 192 -14.07 5.50 -0.78
CA GLN A 192 -14.01 6.32 0.44
C GLN A 192 -12.61 6.93 0.63
N ILE A 193 -11.54 6.15 0.44
CA ILE A 193 -10.15 6.67 0.51
C ILE A 193 -9.93 7.75 -0.57
N ARG A 194 -10.34 7.51 -1.81
CA ARG A 194 -10.23 8.51 -2.89
C ARG A 194 -10.99 9.78 -2.57
N GLY A 195 -12.16 9.67 -1.95
CA GLY A 195 -12.96 10.81 -1.49
C GLY A 195 -12.23 11.66 -0.45
N LEU A 196 -11.46 11.06 0.46
CA LEU A 196 -10.62 11.77 1.43
C LEU A 196 -9.49 12.54 0.73
N VAL A 197 -8.80 11.88 -0.20
CA VAL A 197 -7.70 12.50 -0.94
C VAL A 197 -8.19 13.67 -1.81
N ALA A 198 -9.36 13.54 -2.43
CA ALA A 198 -9.99 14.63 -3.17
C ALA A 198 -10.31 15.85 -2.30
N ARG A 199 -10.43 15.66 -0.98
CA ARG A 199 -10.56 16.75 0.03
C ARG A 199 -9.19 17.25 0.54
N GLY A 200 -8.07 16.83 -0.06
CA GLY A 200 -6.71 17.24 0.29
C GLY A 200 -6.10 16.47 1.47
N LYS A 201 -6.72 15.38 1.93
CA LYS A 201 -6.16 14.55 2.99
C LYS A 201 -5.02 13.69 2.45
N THR A 202 -4.07 13.35 3.32
CA THR A 202 -2.93 12.49 3.02
C THR A 202 -3.16 11.10 3.61
N VAL A 203 -2.80 10.06 2.89
CA VAL A 203 -3.02 8.68 3.35
C VAL A 203 -1.73 7.87 3.23
N LEU A 204 -1.30 7.22 4.31
CA LEU A 204 -0.35 6.11 4.28
C LEU A 204 -1.13 4.83 4.55
N LEU A 205 -1.16 3.93 3.59
CA LEU A 205 -1.74 2.62 3.77
C LEU A 205 -0.65 1.54 3.73
N THR A 206 -0.77 0.54 4.61
CA THR A 206 -0.01 -0.70 4.46
C THR A 206 -0.93 -1.74 3.83
N THR A 207 -0.40 -2.51 2.92
CA THR A 207 -1.14 -3.62 2.33
C THR A 207 -0.19 -4.71 1.84
N HIS A 208 -0.70 -5.93 1.74
CA HIS A 208 -0.08 -7.02 1.00
C HIS A 208 -0.87 -7.33 -0.29
N TYR A 209 -2.00 -6.64 -0.52
CA TYR A 209 -2.76 -6.72 -1.76
C TYR A 209 -2.20 -5.72 -2.78
N LEU A 210 -1.53 -6.25 -3.79
CA LEU A 210 -0.89 -5.44 -4.82
C LEU A 210 -1.90 -4.68 -5.68
N GLU A 211 -3.11 -5.26 -5.88
CA GLU A 211 -4.23 -4.59 -6.55
C GLU A 211 -4.68 -3.32 -5.81
N GLU A 212 -4.64 -3.33 -4.47
CA GLU A 212 -4.99 -2.16 -3.66
C GLU A 212 -3.98 -1.02 -3.85
N ALA A 213 -2.69 -1.36 -3.81
CA ALA A 213 -1.64 -0.38 -4.06
C ALA A 213 -1.72 0.18 -5.49
N ASP A 214 -1.99 -0.68 -6.49
CA ASP A 214 -2.15 -0.29 -7.88
C ASP A 214 -3.36 0.63 -8.11
N ALA A 215 -4.46 0.35 -7.42
CA ALA A 215 -5.71 1.09 -7.56
C ALA A 215 -5.72 2.44 -6.84
N LEU A 216 -4.99 2.57 -5.73
CA LEU A 216 -5.11 3.71 -4.83
C LEU A 216 -3.88 4.60 -4.78
N ALA A 217 -2.67 4.04 -4.90
CA ALA A 217 -1.47 4.76 -4.55
C ALA A 217 -0.99 5.69 -5.66
N ASP A 218 -0.66 6.93 -5.30
CA ASP A 218 0.14 7.82 -6.13
C ASP A 218 1.60 7.37 -6.12
N ARG A 219 2.04 6.78 -5.00
CA ARG A 219 3.39 6.28 -4.79
C ARG A 219 3.39 5.02 -3.95
N ILE A 220 4.20 4.05 -4.40
CA ILE A 220 4.42 2.79 -3.70
C ILE A 220 5.83 2.78 -3.14
N VAL A 221 5.96 2.34 -1.91
CA VAL A 221 7.23 2.12 -1.22
C VAL A 221 7.30 0.66 -0.82
N VAL A 222 8.32 -0.04 -1.29
CA VAL A 222 8.54 -1.46 -0.97
C VAL A 222 9.58 -1.57 0.12
N ILE A 223 9.19 -2.18 1.24
CA ILE A 223 10.08 -2.47 2.37
C ILE A 223 10.34 -3.96 2.49
N ASN A 224 11.60 -4.35 2.65
CA ASN A 224 12.02 -5.74 2.86
C ASN A 224 13.13 -5.80 3.90
N LYS A 225 13.02 -6.73 4.86
CA LYS A 225 14.01 -6.96 5.92
C LYS A 225 14.45 -5.68 6.64
N GLY A 226 13.51 -4.75 6.83
CA GLY A 226 13.72 -3.49 7.55
C GLY A 226 14.30 -2.34 6.73
N SER A 227 14.51 -2.50 5.42
CA SER A 227 15.05 -1.47 4.52
C SER A 227 14.09 -1.20 3.37
N ILE A 228 14.04 0.05 2.88
CA ILE A 228 13.32 0.38 1.64
C ILE A 228 14.15 -0.13 0.47
N VAL A 229 13.55 -0.99 -0.36
CA VAL A 229 14.22 -1.63 -1.49
C VAL A 229 13.80 -1.05 -2.83
N ALA A 230 12.63 -0.42 -2.90
CA ALA A 230 12.16 0.30 -4.09
C ALA A 230 11.11 1.34 -3.72
N GLU A 231 11.02 2.38 -4.56
CA GLU A 231 10.05 3.46 -4.43
C GLU A 231 9.73 4.03 -5.82
N GLY A 232 8.45 4.30 -6.08
CA GLY A 232 8.03 4.88 -7.36
C GLY A 232 6.51 4.90 -7.51
N THR A 233 6.03 5.41 -8.66
CA THR A 233 4.62 5.28 -9.02
C THR A 233 4.30 3.83 -9.39
N PRO A 234 3.03 3.39 -9.31
CA PRO A 234 2.65 2.04 -9.75
C PRO A 234 3.17 1.71 -11.16
N GLU A 235 3.07 2.66 -12.09
CA GLU A 235 3.52 2.49 -13.48
C GLU A 235 5.05 2.36 -13.56
N SER A 236 5.80 3.17 -12.78
CA SER A 236 7.26 3.11 -12.80
C SER A 236 7.79 1.80 -12.21
N LEU A 237 7.14 1.28 -11.17
CA LEU A 237 7.50 -0.02 -10.59
C LEU A 237 7.17 -1.17 -11.54
N LYS A 238 6.03 -1.14 -12.23
CA LYS A 238 5.71 -2.10 -13.30
C LYS A 238 6.72 -2.05 -14.44
N ALA A 239 7.12 -0.85 -14.85
CA ALA A 239 8.10 -0.66 -15.92
C ALA A 239 9.53 -1.08 -15.55
N SER A 240 9.89 -1.01 -14.24
CA SER A 240 11.22 -1.43 -13.75
C SER A 240 11.42 -2.94 -13.76
N THR A 241 10.34 -3.68 -13.76
CA THR A 241 10.39 -5.12 -13.98
C THR A 241 10.59 -5.33 -15.48
N ALA A 242 11.84 -5.57 -15.90
CA ALA A 242 12.19 -5.83 -17.28
C ALA A 242 11.54 -7.15 -17.73
N GLY A 243 10.26 -7.09 -18.12
CA GLY A 243 9.55 -8.24 -18.60
C GLY A 243 8.14 -7.90 -19.04
N LYS A 244 7.69 -8.58 -20.07
CA LYS A 244 6.29 -8.65 -20.46
C LYS A 244 5.75 -10.02 -20.11
N ARG A 245 4.47 -10.08 -19.84
CA ARG A 245 3.73 -11.31 -19.66
C ARG A 245 2.99 -11.64 -20.97
N ILE A 246 3.26 -12.82 -21.49
CA ILE A 246 2.51 -13.39 -22.60
C ILE A 246 1.67 -14.51 -22.04
N ARG A 247 0.37 -14.50 -22.31
CA ARG A 247 -0.56 -15.58 -21.97
C ARG A 247 -1.13 -16.11 -23.27
N CYS A 248 -1.07 -17.43 -23.45
CA CYS A 248 -1.61 -18.08 -24.65
C CYS A 248 -1.96 -19.54 -24.35
N VAL A 249 -2.78 -20.12 -25.23
CA VAL A 249 -3.00 -21.57 -25.27
C VAL A 249 -2.16 -22.14 -26.41
N THR A 250 -1.28 -23.08 -26.10
CA THR A 250 -0.30 -23.65 -27.04
C THR A 250 -0.09 -25.12 -26.76
N GLN A 251 0.34 -25.87 -27.77
CA GLN A 251 0.73 -27.27 -27.66
C GLN A 251 2.20 -27.45 -27.26
N LEU A 252 2.96 -26.36 -27.18
CA LEU A 252 4.36 -26.40 -26.77
C LEU A 252 4.50 -26.74 -25.30
N THR A 253 5.50 -27.52 -24.97
CA THR A 253 5.85 -27.82 -23.59
C THR A 253 6.54 -26.64 -22.90
N LEU A 254 6.45 -26.55 -21.56
CA LEU A 254 7.16 -25.50 -20.80
C LEU A 254 8.67 -25.49 -21.11
N GLY A 255 9.28 -26.69 -21.26
CA GLY A 255 10.71 -26.78 -21.57
C GLY A 255 11.11 -26.27 -22.96
N GLU A 256 10.22 -26.31 -23.93
CA GLU A 256 10.43 -25.67 -25.24
C GLU A 256 10.31 -24.16 -25.14
N ILE A 257 9.29 -23.68 -24.41
CA ILE A 257 9.04 -22.25 -24.21
C ILE A 257 10.17 -21.60 -23.41
N GLU A 258 10.67 -22.26 -22.36
CA GLU A 258 11.76 -21.71 -21.52
C GLU A 258 13.11 -21.59 -22.24
N ARG A 259 13.27 -22.26 -23.39
CA ARG A 259 14.48 -22.11 -24.24
C ARG A 259 14.38 -20.96 -25.23
N MET A 260 13.20 -20.35 -25.40
CA MET A 260 12.99 -19.25 -26.34
C MET A 260 13.69 -17.97 -25.88
N ALA A 261 14.05 -17.15 -26.84
CA ALA A 261 14.78 -15.91 -26.59
C ALA A 261 13.99 -14.96 -25.65
N GLY A 262 14.65 -14.54 -24.57
CA GLY A 262 14.10 -13.58 -23.61
C GLY A 262 13.18 -14.19 -22.55
N VAL A 263 12.81 -15.46 -22.61
CA VAL A 263 11.97 -16.11 -21.62
C VAL A 263 12.76 -16.30 -20.33
N ALA A 264 12.21 -15.76 -19.24
CA ALA A 264 12.76 -15.90 -17.89
C ALA A 264 12.09 -17.04 -17.14
N HIS A 265 10.79 -17.28 -17.38
CA HIS A 265 10.02 -18.32 -16.74
C HIS A 265 8.72 -18.58 -17.49
N ALA A 266 8.25 -19.85 -17.49
CA ALA A 266 6.96 -20.23 -18.02
C ALA A 266 6.23 -21.16 -17.04
N ARG A 267 4.90 -21.01 -16.93
CA ARG A 267 4.06 -21.86 -16.08
C ARG A 267 2.69 -22.12 -16.71
N TYR A 268 2.07 -23.22 -16.33
CA TYR A 268 0.67 -23.44 -16.67
C TYR A 268 -0.25 -22.60 -15.76
N ASP A 269 -1.24 -21.95 -16.38
CA ASP A 269 -2.39 -21.32 -15.74
C ASP A 269 -3.66 -21.93 -16.33
N ARG A 270 -4.17 -22.98 -15.71
CA ARG A 270 -5.27 -23.83 -16.18
C ARG A 270 -4.95 -24.42 -17.56
N GLU A 271 -5.68 -24.00 -18.60
CA GLU A 271 -5.48 -24.46 -20.00
C GLU A 271 -4.48 -23.56 -20.76
N ALA A 272 -4.09 -22.43 -20.21
CA ALA A 272 -3.17 -21.50 -20.84
C ALA A 272 -1.75 -21.64 -20.26
N VAL A 273 -0.77 -21.15 -20.99
CA VAL A 273 0.60 -20.95 -20.52
C VAL A 273 0.82 -19.47 -20.29
N GLU A 274 1.39 -19.13 -19.15
CA GLU A 274 1.84 -17.80 -18.80
C GLU A 274 3.36 -17.74 -18.89
N ILE A 275 3.88 -16.82 -19.69
CA ILE A 275 5.30 -16.68 -20.02
C ILE A 275 5.77 -15.32 -19.58
N GLN A 276 6.81 -15.28 -18.77
CA GLN A 276 7.53 -14.05 -18.44
C GLN A 276 8.74 -13.90 -19.35
N THR A 277 8.80 -12.77 -20.06
CA THR A 277 9.88 -12.54 -21.02
C THR A 277 10.41 -11.12 -20.95
N SER A 278 11.71 -10.96 -21.08
CA SER A 278 12.40 -9.67 -21.21
C SER A 278 12.30 -9.07 -22.63
N SER A 279 11.87 -9.86 -23.63
CA SER A 279 11.74 -9.44 -25.02
C SER A 279 10.51 -10.09 -25.67
N ALA A 280 9.34 -9.49 -25.43
CA ALA A 280 8.07 -10.05 -25.92
C ALA A 280 8.04 -10.22 -27.44
N GLU A 281 8.63 -9.28 -28.18
CA GLU A 281 8.66 -9.32 -29.64
C GLU A 281 9.49 -10.49 -30.19
N ALA A 282 10.59 -10.84 -29.50
CA ALA A 282 11.42 -12.00 -29.89
C ALA A 282 10.70 -13.30 -29.52
N THR A 283 10.22 -13.39 -28.28
CA THR A 283 9.47 -14.55 -27.77
C THR A 283 8.22 -14.83 -28.61
N LEU A 284 7.46 -13.80 -29.00
CA LEU A 284 6.27 -13.96 -29.84
C LEU A 284 6.59 -14.48 -31.21
N ARG A 285 7.69 -14.03 -31.86
CA ARG A 285 8.10 -14.56 -33.17
C ARG A 285 8.42 -16.05 -33.10
N GLU A 286 9.12 -16.47 -32.04
CA GLU A 286 9.45 -17.89 -31.85
C GLU A 286 8.20 -18.71 -31.53
N LEU A 287 7.32 -18.20 -30.64
CA LEU A 287 6.05 -18.88 -30.31
C LEU A 287 5.17 -19.10 -31.53
N LEU A 288 4.90 -18.04 -32.31
CA LEU A 288 4.05 -18.11 -33.48
C LEU A 288 4.71 -18.92 -34.63
N GLY A 289 6.03 -18.95 -34.66
CA GLY A 289 6.76 -19.79 -35.60
C GLY A 289 6.78 -21.28 -35.24
N SER A 290 6.74 -21.60 -33.97
CA SER A 290 6.79 -22.98 -33.45
C SER A 290 5.41 -23.61 -33.29
N ASP A 291 4.37 -22.81 -33.05
CA ASP A 291 2.98 -23.26 -32.93
C ASP A 291 2.04 -22.28 -33.71
N PRO A 292 1.77 -22.57 -34.97
CA PRO A 292 0.87 -21.76 -35.81
C PRO A 292 -0.61 -21.80 -35.31
N ASP A 293 -0.99 -22.82 -34.59
CA ASP A 293 -2.34 -23.02 -34.04
C ASP A 293 -2.54 -22.39 -32.66
N LEU A 294 -1.53 -21.68 -32.16
CA LEU A 294 -1.60 -20.92 -30.91
C LEU A 294 -2.78 -19.95 -30.92
N PHE A 295 -3.55 -19.92 -29.83
CA PHE A 295 -4.71 -19.01 -29.67
C PHE A 295 -4.81 -18.41 -28.31
N GLY A 296 -5.76 -17.47 -28.12
CA GLY A 296 -5.96 -16.78 -26.83
C GLY A 296 -4.75 -15.95 -26.42
N LEU A 297 -4.02 -15.38 -27.39
CA LEU A 297 -2.81 -14.61 -27.16
C LEU A 297 -3.13 -13.26 -26.51
N GLU A 298 -2.60 -13.06 -25.33
CA GLU A 298 -2.62 -11.78 -24.60
C GLU A 298 -1.19 -11.38 -24.26
N VAL A 299 -0.85 -10.11 -24.49
CA VAL A 299 0.45 -9.53 -24.11
C VAL A 299 0.18 -8.36 -23.17
N SER A 300 0.70 -8.47 -21.97
CA SER A 300 0.58 -7.41 -20.95
C SER A 300 1.96 -7.06 -20.39
N ASN A 301 2.07 -5.89 -19.80
CA ASN A 301 3.25 -5.59 -19.01
C ASN A 301 3.28 -6.52 -17.78
N ALA A 302 4.48 -6.81 -17.25
CA ALA A 302 4.61 -7.48 -15.98
C ALA A 302 3.79 -6.72 -14.93
N GLY A 303 3.02 -7.45 -14.14
CA GLY A 303 2.20 -6.84 -13.09
C GLY A 303 3.06 -6.31 -11.94
N ILE A 304 2.42 -5.55 -11.05
CA ILE A 304 3.08 -5.09 -9.82
C ILE A 304 3.52 -6.26 -8.93
N GLU A 305 2.88 -7.43 -9.09
CA GLU A 305 3.21 -8.66 -8.36
C GLU A 305 4.59 -9.19 -8.73
N GLU A 306 4.90 -9.25 -10.02
CA GLU A 306 6.20 -9.68 -10.50
C GLU A 306 7.30 -8.69 -10.08
N ALA A 307 7.00 -7.38 -10.14
CA ALA A 307 7.90 -6.36 -9.64
C ALA A 307 8.20 -6.56 -8.15
N PHE A 308 7.17 -6.77 -7.35
CA PHE A 308 7.29 -7.00 -5.92
C PHE A 308 8.08 -8.28 -5.60
N LEU A 309 7.80 -9.39 -6.28
CA LEU A 309 8.52 -10.65 -6.09
C LEU A 309 9.99 -10.55 -6.46
N ALA A 310 10.32 -9.80 -7.52
CA ALA A 310 11.72 -9.57 -7.93
C ALA A 310 12.48 -8.73 -6.88
N LEU A 311 11.82 -7.76 -6.23
CA LEU A 311 12.40 -6.86 -5.25
C LEU A 311 12.49 -7.45 -3.83
N THR A 312 11.76 -8.53 -3.54
CA THR A 312 11.67 -9.10 -2.19
C THR A 312 12.38 -10.46 -2.05
N LYS A 313 12.92 -10.99 -3.13
CA LYS A 313 13.83 -12.16 -3.08
C LYS A 313 15.16 -11.76 -2.45
#